data_b8069d4c425ec30bb92b700a50354580
#
_entry.id   b8069d4c425ec30bb92b700a50354580
#
_cell.length_a   1.000
_cell.length_b   1.000
_cell.length_c   1.000
_cell.angle_alpha   90.00
_cell.angle_beta   90.00
_cell.angle_gamma   90.00
#
_symmetry.space_group_name_H-M   'P 1'
#
loop_
_entity.id
_entity.type
_entity.pdbx_description
1 polymer ?
#
loop_
_entity_poly.entity_id
_entity_poly.type
_entity_poly.pdbx_seq_one_letter_code
_entity_poly.pdbx_strand_id
1 'polypeptide(L)'
;MRFNLLPPGTHGLRADILRHGDNPAARQLAAAFGGNPVELAANAQEPTVVPLSDGRWVCMMRTYLGSPGYAVSRDGGRTWSKVERLRYGPDGAWIDHPHTMCPLARLPDGRFMLLFTNNDGTRNGATHVWDGGNRTRNPQWFVIGRELPGEERNGGLIFGAPRVLAEADDLESPDGFRASTCTGIAMPQYVHAGGRHFVQYGLKKEHILLDEIPAAVIDEMTP
;
A
#
# COMPACT_ATOMS: atom_id res chain seq x y z
N MET A 1 16.96 11.07 9.78
CA MET A 1 15.74 10.27 9.80
C MET A 1 15.81 9.38 11.05
N ARG A 2 15.01 9.66 12.07
CA ARG A 2 14.90 8.74 13.21
C ARG A 2 13.72 7.82 12.89
N PHE A 3 14.00 6.58 12.57
CA PHE A 3 12.97 5.56 12.71
C PHE A 3 12.51 5.59 14.17
N ASN A 4 11.21 5.54 14.41
CA ASN A 4 10.67 5.38 15.75
C ASN A 4 11.09 4.00 16.25
N LEU A 5 12.29 3.94 16.80
CA LEU A 5 12.77 2.75 17.48
C LEU A 5 11.91 2.60 18.74
N LEU A 6 11.18 1.50 18.82
CA LEU A 6 10.49 1.15 20.03
C LEU A 6 11.48 1.16 21.20
N PRO A 7 11.09 1.64 22.39
CA PRO A 7 11.94 1.58 23.56
C PRO A 7 12.50 0.17 23.76
N PRO A 8 13.73 0.04 24.28
CA PRO A 8 14.31 -1.26 24.61
C PRO A 8 13.33 -2.09 25.46
N GLY A 9 13.13 -3.34 25.10
CA GLY A 9 12.23 -4.26 25.82
C GLY A 9 10.80 -4.33 25.27
N THR A 10 10.43 -3.53 24.26
CA THR A 10 9.07 -3.57 23.66
C THR A 10 8.93 -4.54 22.48
N HIS A 11 10.00 -5.18 22.06
CA HIS A 11 10.02 -6.05 20.87
C HIS A 11 9.04 -7.23 20.94
N GLY A 12 8.79 -7.79 22.11
CA GLY A 12 7.84 -8.89 22.31
C GLY A 12 6.37 -8.46 22.29
N LEU A 13 6.07 -7.19 22.51
CA LEU A 13 4.69 -6.67 22.56
C LEU A 13 4.16 -6.27 21.19
N ARG A 14 5.01 -6.22 20.18
CA ARG A 14 4.72 -5.63 18.89
C ARG A 14 3.56 -6.30 18.16
N ALA A 15 3.48 -7.61 18.15
CA ALA A 15 2.42 -8.35 17.47
C ALA A 15 1.08 -8.21 18.19
N ASP A 16 1.10 -8.18 19.52
CA ASP A 16 -0.12 -8.04 20.33
C ASP A 16 -0.67 -6.62 20.30
N ILE A 17 0.20 -5.63 20.28
CA ILE A 17 -0.17 -4.22 20.14
C ILE A 17 -0.89 -3.97 18.82
N LEU A 18 -0.40 -4.54 17.73
CA LEU A 18 -1.00 -4.38 16.41
C LEU A 18 -2.34 -5.12 16.24
N ARG A 19 -2.63 -6.11 17.08
CA ARG A 19 -3.86 -6.91 17.02
C ARG A 19 -4.99 -6.40 17.89
N HIS A 20 -4.70 -5.65 18.93
CA HIS A 20 -5.66 -5.31 19.99
C HIS A 20 -5.53 -3.83 20.39
N GLY A 21 -6.22 -2.95 19.66
CA GLY A 21 -6.20 -1.50 19.90
C GLY A 21 -6.62 -1.08 21.32
N ASP A 22 -7.32 -1.95 22.05
CA ASP A 22 -7.68 -1.72 23.47
C ASP A 22 -6.60 -2.18 24.44
N ASN A 23 -5.52 -2.76 23.97
CA ASN A 23 -4.42 -3.20 24.81
C ASN A 23 -3.76 -1.98 25.52
N PRO A 24 -3.56 -2.04 26.84
CA PRO A 24 -2.90 -0.95 27.57
C PRO A 24 -1.51 -0.61 27.02
N ALA A 25 -0.77 -1.58 26.53
CA ALA A 25 0.56 -1.35 25.93
C ALA A 25 0.43 -0.60 24.59
N ALA A 26 -0.61 -0.86 23.78
CA ALA A 26 -0.87 -0.10 22.56
C ALA A 26 -1.15 1.38 22.87
N ARG A 27 -1.91 1.67 23.94
CA ARG A 27 -2.18 3.05 24.41
C ARG A 27 -0.91 3.74 24.91
N GLN A 28 -0.06 3.03 25.64
CA GLN A 28 1.22 3.58 26.10
C GLN A 28 2.15 3.91 24.93
N LEU A 29 2.23 3.04 23.93
CA LEU A 29 3.02 3.29 22.74
C LEU A 29 2.45 4.44 21.91
N ALA A 30 1.13 4.49 21.73
CA ALA A 30 0.48 5.59 21.06
C ALA A 30 0.74 6.93 21.76
N ALA A 31 0.69 6.96 23.10
CA ALA A 31 1.03 8.15 23.88
C ALA A 31 2.50 8.54 23.75
N ALA A 32 3.41 7.55 23.73
CA ALA A 32 4.84 7.80 23.64
C ALA A 32 5.31 8.27 22.26
N PHE A 33 4.64 7.82 21.18
CA PHE A 33 5.04 8.05 19.80
C PHE A 33 4.03 8.85 18.97
N GLY A 34 2.94 9.35 19.59
CA GLY A 34 1.91 10.13 18.90
C GLY A 34 0.96 9.31 18.02
N GLY A 35 0.98 7.97 18.14
CA GLY A 35 0.07 7.11 17.39
C GLY A 35 -1.33 7.01 17.98
N ASN A 36 -2.29 6.49 17.21
CA ASN A 36 -3.66 6.25 17.65
C ASN A 36 -3.87 4.75 17.92
N PRO A 37 -4.32 4.34 19.14
CA PRO A 37 -4.55 2.93 19.47
C PRO A 37 -5.54 2.22 18.54
N VAL A 38 -6.55 2.93 18.06
CA VAL A 38 -7.55 2.36 17.12
C VAL A 38 -6.94 2.03 15.78
N GLU A 39 -5.98 2.82 15.31
CA GLU A 39 -5.27 2.60 14.07
C GLU A 39 -4.29 1.42 14.16
N LEU A 40 -3.70 1.22 15.32
CA LEU A 40 -2.92 0.02 15.59
C LEU A 40 -3.80 -1.24 15.51
N ALA A 41 -5.06 -1.15 15.89
CA ALA A 41 -6.03 -2.24 15.72
C ALA A 41 -6.43 -2.48 14.26
N ALA A 42 -6.36 -1.48 13.39
CA ALA A 42 -6.56 -1.64 11.95
C ALA A 42 -5.43 -2.43 11.27
N ASN A 43 -4.41 -2.84 12.02
CA ASN A 43 -3.26 -3.62 11.57
C ASN A 43 -2.54 -2.98 10.37
N ALA A 44 -2.21 -1.71 10.51
CA ALA A 44 -1.42 -0.97 9.53
C ALA A 44 -0.03 -1.60 9.35
N GLN A 45 0.31 -2.02 8.14
CA GLN A 45 1.54 -2.76 7.83
C GLN A 45 2.17 -2.25 6.53
N GLU A 46 3.44 -2.59 6.34
CA GLU A 46 4.20 -2.39 5.10
C GLU A 46 4.09 -0.94 4.59
N PRO A 47 4.43 0.07 5.42
CA PRO A 47 4.25 1.46 5.05
C PRO A 47 5.21 1.89 3.95
N THR A 48 4.73 2.72 3.03
CA THR A 48 5.56 3.53 2.14
C THR A 48 5.29 5.00 2.40
N VAL A 49 6.33 5.82 2.36
CA VAL A 49 6.22 7.26 2.65
C VAL A 49 6.71 8.05 1.47
N VAL A 50 5.90 9.00 1.03
CA VAL A 50 6.25 9.93 -0.05
C VAL A 50 6.08 11.38 0.43
N PRO A 51 7.04 12.26 0.13
CA PRO A 51 6.90 13.68 0.38
C PRO A 51 6.01 14.33 -0.70
N LEU A 52 5.17 15.28 -0.30
CA LEU A 52 4.42 16.16 -1.17
C LEU A 52 5.19 17.45 -1.42
N SER A 53 4.77 18.21 -2.45
CA SER A 53 5.42 19.47 -2.83
C SER A 53 5.27 20.57 -1.78
N ASP A 54 4.23 20.51 -0.95
CA ASP A 54 3.95 21.47 0.12
C ASP A 54 4.62 21.13 1.47
N GLY A 55 5.50 20.12 1.49
CA GLY A 55 6.24 19.71 2.68
C GLY A 55 5.53 18.67 3.55
N ARG A 56 4.27 18.35 3.28
CA ARG A 56 3.60 17.21 3.93
C ARG A 56 4.21 15.91 3.48
N TRP A 57 4.06 14.88 4.29
CA TRP A 57 4.39 13.50 3.95
C TRP A 57 3.13 12.65 4.00
N VAL A 58 2.94 11.81 3.01
CA VAL A 58 1.87 10.80 2.99
C VAL A 58 2.49 9.44 3.24
N CYS A 59 1.97 8.74 4.24
CA CYS A 59 2.28 7.34 4.50
C CYS A 59 1.12 6.49 3.97
N MET A 60 1.40 5.65 2.98
CA MET A 60 0.47 4.66 2.46
C MET A 60 0.74 3.32 3.12
N MET A 61 -0.30 2.59 3.48
CA MET A 61 -0.15 1.34 4.23
C MET A 61 -1.24 0.33 3.93
N ARG A 62 -0.90 -0.93 4.02
CA ARG A 62 -1.81 -2.05 4.03
C ARG A 62 -2.64 -2.04 5.32
N THR A 63 -3.95 -2.28 5.20
CA THR A 63 -4.88 -2.33 6.34
C THR A 63 -5.91 -3.44 6.17
N TYR A 64 -6.71 -3.69 7.20
CA TYR A 64 -7.92 -4.52 7.12
C TYR A 64 -9.18 -3.74 6.72
N LEU A 65 -9.05 -2.49 6.29
CA LEU A 65 -10.20 -1.62 6.00
C LEU A 65 -10.87 -1.92 4.65
N GLY A 66 -10.38 -2.90 3.88
CA GLY A 66 -10.84 -3.19 2.52
C GLY A 66 -10.40 -2.13 1.49
N SER A 67 -9.42 -1.33 1.87
CA SER A 67 -8.87 -0.22 1.08
C SER A 67 -7.43 0.03 1.53
N PRO A 68 -6.54 0.61 0.69
CA PRO A 68 -5.31 1.18 1.21
C PRO A 68 -5.61 2.17 2.31
N GLY A 69 -4.83 2.16 3.37
CA GLY A 69 -4.88 3.20 4.40
C GLY A 69 -3.83 4.26 4.14
N TYR A 70 -4.13 5.51 4.49
CA TYR A 70 -3.14 6.57 4.47
C TYR A 70 -3.16 7.39 5.77
N ALA A 71 -2.02 8.00 6.09
CA ALA A 71 -1.87 8.99 7.13
C ALA A 71 -0.98 10.13 6.63
N VAL A 72 -1.15 11.32 7.18
CA VAL A 72 -0.41 12.52 6.78
C VAL A 72 0.41 13.04 7.95
N SER A 73 1.66 13.40 7.68
CA SER A 73 2.52 14.15 8.59
C SER A 73 2.79 15.54 8.06
N ARG A 74 2.79 16.54 8.96
CA ARG A 74 3.10 17.95 8.65
C ARG A 74 4.42 18.42 9.28
N ASP A 75 5.12 17.51 9.96
CA ASP A 75 6.31 17.82 10.77
C ASP A 75 7.50 16.92 10.44
N GLY A 76 7.56 16.44 9.20
CA GLY A 76 8.65 15.58 8.74
C GLY A 76 8.62 14.19 9.35
N GLY A 77 7.44 13.63 9.58
CA GLY A 77 7.25 12.27 10.06
C GLY A 77 7.34 12.10 11.57
N ARG A 78 7.33 13.19 12.35
CA ARG A 78 7.36 13.11 13.82
C ARG A 78 6.01 12.74 14.39
N THR A 79 4.95 13.32 13.84
CA THR A 79 3.56 12.98 14.17
C THR A 79 2.76 12.69 12.90
N TRP A 80 1.70 11.91 13.04
CA TRP A 80 0.86 11.47 11.94
C TRP A 80 -0.62 11.67 12.27
N SER A 81 -1.43 11.98 11.25
CA SER A 81 -2.87 11.98 11.35
C SER A 81 -3.42 10.59 11.68
N LYS A 82 -4.72 10.51 11.93
CA LYS A 82 -5.42 9.22 11.89
C LYS A 82 -5.25 8.55 10.54
N VAL A 83 -5.26 7.21 10.55
CA VAL A 83 -5.33 6.43 9.32
C VAL A 83 -6.74 6.54 8.74
N GLU A 84 -6.80 6.89 7.48
CA GLU A 84 -8.04 6.98 6.71
C GLU A 84 -7.99 6.05 5.51
N ARG A 85 -9.15 5.66 5.02
CA ARG A 85 -9.28 4.89 3.79
C ARG A 85 -9.01 5.78 2.59
N LEU A 86 -8.27 5.24 1.60
CA LEU A 86 -7.96 5.94 0.37
C LEU A 86 -9.12 5.88 -0.62
N ARG A 87 -9.33 6.98 -1.34
CA ARG A 87 -10.27 7.13 -2.45
C ARG A 87 -9.53 7.44 -3.74
N TYR A 88 -10.22 7.32 -4.86
CA TYR A 88 -9.68 7.83 -6.15
C TYR A 88 -9.51 9.35 -6.16
N GLY A 89 -10.22 10.06 -5.31
CA GLY A 89 -10.09 11.50 -5.07
C GLY A 89 -10.89 11.92 -3.85
N PRO A 90 -10.82 13.19 -3.41
CA PRO A 90 -11.48 13.66 -2.20
C PRO A 90 -12.98 13.33 -2.12
N ASP A 91 -13.67 13.34 -3.26
CA ASP A 91 -15.10 13.01 -3.38
C ASP A 91 -15.34 11.75 -4.24
N GLY A 92 -14.27 11.02 -4.56
CA GLY A 92 -14.31 9.81 -5.38
C GLY A 92 -14.77 8.56 -4.64
N ALA A 93 -14.93 7.47 -5.39
CA ALA A 93 -15.15 6.15 -4.83
C ALA A 93 -13.94 5.68 -4.00
N TRP A 94 -14.16 4.74 -3.09
CA TRP A 94 -13.08 4.06 -2.39
C TRP A 94 -12.23 3.25 -3.38
N ILE A 95 -10.92 3.22 -3.14
CA ILE A 95 -10.05 2.26 -3.82
C ILE A 95 -10.20 0.93 -3.08
N ASP A 96 -10.75 -0.07 -3.72
CA ASP A 96 -10.87 -1.40 -3.14
C ASP A 96 -9.51 -2.09 -3.11
N HIS A 97 -9.17 -2.64 -1.95
CA HIS A 97 -7.89 -3.32 -1.76
C HIS A 97 -7.97 -4.30 -0.60
N PRO A 98 -7.65 -5.59 -0.82
CA PRO A 98 -7.64 -6.57 0.25
C PRO A 98 -6.39 -6.38 1.14
N HIS A 99 -6.28 -7.21 2.16
CA HIS A 99 -5.15 -7.15 3.08
C HIS A 99 -3.84 -7.61 2.41
N THR A 100 -3.26 -6.76 1.58
CA THR A 100 -1.95 -6.97 0.93
C THR A 100 -1.18 -5.65 0.82
N MET A 101 0.07 -5.70 0.35
CA MET A 101 0.91 -4.52 0.19
C MET A 101 0.38 -3.60 -0.91
N CYS A 102 0.36 -2.30 -0.64
CA CYS A 102 -0.10 -1.26 -1.58
C CYS A 102 0.87 -0.06 -1.59
N PRO A 103 2.06 -0.22 -2.15
CA PRO A 103 3.06 0.83 -2.13
C PRO A 103 2.67 2.01 -3.01
N LEU A 104 2.91 3.21 -2.49
CA LEU A 104 2.86 4.46 -3.22
C LEU A 104 4.28 4.91 -3.53
N ALA A 105 4.58 5.15 -4.80
CA ALA A 105 5.88 5.63 -5.25
C ALA A 105 5.75 6.96 -5.99
N ARG A 106 6.73 7.85 -5.84
CA ARG A 106 6.81 9.08 -6.63
C ARG A 106 7.54 8.80 -7.93
N LEU A 107 6.95 9.24 -9.04
CA LEU A 107 7.55 9.17 -10.37
C LEU A 107 8.55 10.33 -10.59
N PRO A 108 9.46 10.23 -11.56
CA PRO A 108 10.43 11.29 -11.85
C PRO A 108 9.80 12.63 -12.24
N ASP A 109 8.62 12.62 -12.84
CA ASP A 109 7.86 13.80 -13.24
C ASP A 109 7.02 14.43 -12.13
N GLY A 110 7.08 13.85 -10.92
CA GLY A 110 6.36 14.32 -9.74
C GLY A 110 4.99 13.70 -9.53
N ARG A 111 4.44 12.95 -10.51
CA ARG A 111 3.25 12.12 -10.32
C ARG A 111 3.52 10.97 -9.36
N PHE A 112 2.48 10.22 -9.02
CA PHE A 112 2.57 9.06 -8.14
C PHE A 112 2.04 7.81 -8.83
N MET A 113 2.62 6.67 -8.48
CA MET A 113 2.10 5.36 -8.83
C MET A 113 1.69 4.63 -7.56
N LEU A 114 0.41 4.24 -7.48
CA LEU A 114 -0.08 3.32 -6.46
C LEU A 114 -0.19 1.92 -7.06
N LEU A 115 0.43 0.94 -6.43
CA LEU A 115 0.32 -0.47 -6.78
C LEU A 115 -0.67 -1.14 -5.83
N PHE A 116 -1.70 -1.82 -6.36
CA PHE A 116 -2.77 -2.40 -5.56
C PHE A 116 -3.45 -3.55 -6.30
N THR A 117 -4.44 -4.21 -5.72
CA THR A 117 -5.08 -5.38 -6.33
C THR A 117 -6.54 -5.16 -6.77
N ASN A 118 -7.11 -3.98 -6.52
CA ASN A 118 -8.40 -3.52 -7.03
C ASN A 118 -9.55 -4.55 -6.84
N ASN A 119 -9.70 -5.06 -5.64
CA ASN A 119 -10.82 -5.89 -5.23
C ASN A 119 -11.08 -5.77 -3.72
N ASP A 120 -12.27 -6.15 -3.31
CA ASP A 120 -12.74 -6.04 -1.91
C ASP A 120 -12.31 -7.20 -1.00
N GLY A 121 -11.46 -8.10 -1.48
CA GLY A 121 -11.00 -9.26 -0.73
C GLY A 121 -11.90 -10.50 -0.86
N THR A 122 -13.00 -10.44 -1.61
CA THR A 122 -13.90 -11.58 -1.81
C THR A 122 -13.64 -12.34 -3.09
N ARG A 123 -12.74 -11.86 -3.93
CA ARG A 123 -12.36 -12.48 -5.19
C ARG A 123 -11.82 -13.90 -4.96
N ASN A 124 -12.07 -14.80 -5.91
CA ASN A 124 -11.60 -16.19 -5.91
C ASN A 124 -12.09 -17.01 -4.69
N GLY A 125 -13.28 -16.71 -4.19
CA GLY A 125 -13.92 -17.44 -3.11
C GLY A 125 -13.38 -17.11 -1.71
N ALA A 126 -12.64 -16.04 -1.56
CA ALA A 126 -12.30 -15.49 -0.25
C ALA A 126 -13.56 -14.88 0.40
N THR A 127 -13.73 -15.06 1.70
CA THR A 127 -14.91 -14.58 2.43
C THR A 127 -14.66 -13.29 3.20
N HIS A 128 -13.39 -12.92 3.37
CA HIS A 128 -12.97 -11.72 4.10
C HIS A 128 -11.75 -11.07 3.46
N VAL A 129 -11.55 -9.77 3.71
CA VAL A 129 -10.40 -8.99 3.22
C VAL A 129 -9.04 -9.58 3.62
N TRP A 130 -8.97 -10.37 4.65
CA TRP A 130 -7.77 -11.09 5.12
C TRP A 130 -7.77 -12.58 4.79
N ASP A 131 -8.91 -13.09 4.30
CA ASP A 131 -9.05 -14.53 4.02
C ASP A 131 -8.32 -14.86 2.71
N GLY A 132 -7.52 -15.87 2.77
CA GLY A 132 -6.84 -16.36 1.58
C GLY A 132 -5.87 -15.37 0.97
N GLY A 133 -5.08 -14.66 1.76
CA GLY A 133 -4.14 -13.63 1.36
C GLY A 133 -3.45 -13.76 0.00
N ASN A 134 -3.44 -14.96 -0.57
CA ASN A 134 -2.94 -15.23 -1.91
C ASN A 134 -4.03 -15.23 -2.98
N ARG A 135 -5.26 -15.64 -2.65
CA ARG A 135 -6.38 -15.72 -3.61
C ARG A 135 -6.88 -14.35 -4.05
N THR A 136 -6.73 -13.35 -3.18
CA THR A 136 -7.18 -11.99 -3.45
C THR A 136 -6.10 -11.11 -4.06
N ARG A 137 -4.86 -11.60 -4.21
CA ARG A 137 -3.70 -10.86 -4.70
C ARG A 137 -3.49 -10.97 -6.21
N ASN A 138 -4.57 -11.11 -6.96
CA ASN A 138 -4.54 -11.27 -8.41
C ASN A 138 -5.82 -10.70 -9.04
N PRO A 139 -5.71 -9.89 -10.10
CA PRO A 139 -4.47 -9.37 -10.71
C PRO A 139 -3.80 -8.27 -9.88
N GLN A 140 -2.56 -7.95 -10.22
CA GLN A 140 -1.90 -6.75 -9.77
C GLN A 140 -2.32 -5.58 -10.66
N TRP A 141 -2.71 -4.47 -10.06
CA TRP A 141 -3.10 -3.24 -10.73
C TRP A 141 -2.15 -2.11 -10.37
N PHE A 142 -2.17 -1.07 -11.17
CA PHE A 142 -1.57 0.20 -10.85
C PHE A 142 -2.47 1.36 -11.29
N VAL A 143 -2.28 2.49 -10.67
CA VAL A 143 -2.95 3.73 -11.02
C VAL A 143 -1.98 4.90 -10.87
N ILE A 144 -2.10 5.89 -11.76
CA ILE A 144 -1.33 7.11 -11.69
C ILE A 144 -2.13 8.19 -10.96
N GLY A 145 -1.47 8.88 -10.06
CA GLY A 145 -2.03 9.96 -9.27
C GLY A 145 -1.19 11.23 -9.34
N ARG A 146 -1.77 12.32 -8.86
CA ARG A 146 -1.08 13.61 -8.69
C ARG A 146 -1.49 14.29 -7.39
N GLU A 147 -0.71 15.26 -7.00
CA GLU A 147 -1.06 16.14 -5.89
C GLU A 147 -2.21 17.07 -6.25
N LEU A 148 -3.03 17.38 -5.25
CA LEU A 148 -3.98 18.48 -5.24
C LEU A 148 -3.47 19.53 -4.25
N PRO A 149 -2.79 20.56 -4.71
CA PRO A 149 -2.22 21.59 -3.82
C PRO A 149 -3.29 22.23 -2.94
N GLY A 150 -3.04 22.28 -1.63
CA GLY A 150 -3.98 22.85 -0.66
C GLY A 150 -5.15 21.94 -0.26
N GLU A 151 -5.35 20.79 -0.90
CA GLU A 151 -6.36 19.80 -0.47
C GLU A 151 -5.79 18.96 0.67
N GLU A 152 -6.59 18.76 1.71
CA GLU A 152 -6.20 17.95 2.86
C GLU A 152 -6.84 16.56 2.86
N ARG A 153 -8.05 16.46 2.33
CA ARG A 153 -8.76 15.18 2.21
C ARG A 153 -8.02 14.27 1.24
N ASN A 154 -8.14 12.96 1.46
CA ASN A 154 -7.49 11.93 0.64
C ASN A 154 -5.96 12.06 0.60
N GLY A 155 -5.37 12.62 1.65
CA GLY A 155 -3.94 12.90 1.71
C GLY A 155 -3.45 13.95 0.69
N GLY A 156 -4.34 14.73 0.08
CA GLY A 156 -4.00 15.67 -0.98
C GLY A 156 -3.75 14.99 -2.32
N LEU A 157 -4.29 13.81 -2.55
CA LEU A 157 -4.05 13.01 -3.75
C LEU A 157 -5.34 12.77 -4.54
N ILE A 158 -5.19 12.71 -5.86
CA ILE A 158 -6.21 12.25 -6.81
C ILE A 158 -5.58 11.22 -7.76
N PHE A 159 -6.33 10.18 -8.09
CA PHE A 159 -5.92 9.09 -8.96
C PHE A 159 -6.86 8.96 -10.16
N GLY A 160 -6.31 8.58 -11.29
CA GLY A 160 -7.06 8.32 -12.52
C GLY A 160 -7.67 6.92 -12.58
N ALA A 161 -7.92 6.46 -13.79
CA ALA A 161 -8.42 5.11 -14.02
C ALA A 161 -7.30 4.07 -13.82
N PRO A 162 -7.56 2.96 -13.11
CA PRO A 162 -6.56 1.92 -12.90
C PRO A 162 -6.36 1.05 -14.15
N ARG A 163 -5.15 0.48 -14.29
CA ARG A 163 -4.82 -0.53 -15.31
C ARG A 163 -4.27 -1.80 -14.66
N VAL A 164 -4.52 -2.94 -15.29
CA VAL A 164 -3.89 -4.21 -14.92
C VAL A 164 -2.40 -4.13 -15.28
N LEU A 165 -1.56 -4.51 -14.33
CA LEU A 165 -0.12 -4.65 -14.52
C LEU A 165 0.23 -6.09 -14.91
N ALA A 166 -0.26 -7.04 -14.11
CA ALA A 166 0.07 -8.45 -14.29
C ALA A 166 -1.05 -9.33 -13.75
N GLU A 167 -1.23 -10.47 -14.39
CA GLU A 167 -2.21 -11.49 -14.00
C GLU A 167 -1.50 -12.82 -13.79
N ALA A 168 -1.66 -13.42 -12.61
CA ALA A 168 -0.91 -14.60 -12.23
C ALA A 168 -1.41 -15.89 -12.90
N ASP A 169 -2.67 -15.90 -13.35
CA ASP A 169 -3.26 -17.07 -14.00
C ASP A 169 -2.65 -17.33 -15.39
N ASP A 170 -2.16 -16.26 -16.04
CA ASP A 170 -1.52 -16.31 -17.34
C ASP A 170 -0.01 -16.55 -17.26
N LEU A 171 0.56 -16.48 -16.06
CA LEU A 171 1.98 -16.63 -15.83
C LEU A 171 2.25 -18.08 -15.37
N GLU A 172 2.63 -18.95 -16.29
CA GLU A 172 3.16 -20.26 -15.92
C GLU A 172 4.50 -20.09 -15.18
N SER A 173 4.66 -20.84 -14.10
CA SER A 173 5.98 -20.96 -13.48
C SER A 173 6.95 -21.55 -14.50
N PRO A 174 8.15 -20.96 -14.73
CA PRO A 174 9.11 -21.44 -15.73
C PRO A 174 9.52 -22.89 -15.55
N ASP A 175 9.35 -23.43 -14.36
CA ASP A 175 9.67 -24.82 -14.00
C ASP A 175 8.44 -25.74 -13.92
N GLY A 176 7.25 -25.25 -14.29
CA GLY A 176 6.00 -26.00 -14.22
C GLY A 176 5.51 -26.30 -12.79
N PHE A 177 6.16 -25.71 -11.77
CA PHE A 177 5.79 -25.93 -10.39
C PHE A 177 4.48 -25.20 -10.06
N ARG A 178 3.47 -25.93 -9.70
CA ARG A 178 2.21 -25.40 -9.17
C ARG A 178 2.27 -25.43 -7.65
N ALA A 179 2.72 -24.35 -7.04
CA ALA A 179 2.52 -24.18 -5.60
C ALA A 179 1.02 -24.14 -5.32
N SER A 180 0.53 -25.16 -4.69
CA SER A 180 -0.89 -25.41 -4.49
C SER A 180 -1.62 -24.40 -3.61
N THR A 181 -0.94 -23.41 -3.05
CA THR A 181 -1.50 -22.50 -2.03
C THR A 181 -1.23 -21.01 -2.25
N CYS A 182 -0.41 -20.64 -3.22
CA CYS A 182 0.02 -19.25 -3.43
C CYS A 182 -0.19 -18.80 -4.88
N THR A 183 -1.41 -18.47 -5.24
CA THR A 183 -1.80 -18.09 -6.61
C THR A 183 -1.72 -16.60 -6.87
N GLY A 184 -1.01 -15.83 -6.07
CA GLY A 184 -1.08 -14.38 -6.16
C GLY A 184 0.27 -13.71 -6.41
N ILE A 185 0.17 -12.44 -6.72
CA ILE A 185 1.28 -11.50 -6.84
C ILE A 185 1.51 -10.86 -5.47
N ALA A 186 2.77 -10.73 -5.07
CA ALA A 186 3.12 -10.22 -3.75
C ALA A 186 4.29 -9.22 -3.81
N MET A 187 4.34 -8.32 -2.82
CA MET A 187 5.45 -7.39 -2.62
C MET A 187 5.80 -6.55 -3.86
N PRO A 188 4.80 -5.96 -4.57
CA PRO A 188 5.10 -5.13 -5.72
C PRO A 188 5.88 -3.88 -5.28
N GLN A 189 6.85 -3.47 -6.09
CA GLN A 189 7.63 -2.26 -5.87
C GLN A 189 7.96 -1.60 -7.19
N TYR A 190 7.79 -0.29 -7.24
CA TYR A 190 8.21 0.50 -8.38
C TYR A 190 9.71 0.79 -8.33
N VAL A 191 10.36 0.71 -9.48
CA VAL A 191 11.78 1.03 -9.68
C VAL A 191 11.92 1.91 -10.92
N HIS A 192 12.64 3.01 -10.80
CA HIS A 192 13.05 3.82 -11.95
C HIS A 192 14.56 3.70 -12.13
N ALA A 193 14.98 3.24 -13.29
CA ALA A 193 16.39 3.07 -13.61
C ALA A 193 16.65 3.30 -15.11
N GLY A 194 17.72 4.01 -15.43
CA GLY A 194 18.12 4.27 -16.82
C GLY A 194 17.05 4.99 -17.66
N GLY A 195 16.24 5.86 -17.06
CA GLY A 195 15.13 6.54 -17.74
C GLY A 195 13.91 5.65 -18.02
N ARG A 196 13.86 4.45 -17.47
CA ARG A 196 12.80 3.45 -17.70
C ARG A 196 12.07 3.16 -16.40
N HIS A 197 10.80 2.76 -16.51
CA HIS A 197 9.93 2.44 -15.39
C HIS A 197 9.74 0.93 -15.28
N PHE A 198 9.95 0.39 -14.08
CA PHE A 198 9.78 -1.03 -13.81
C PHE A 198 8.92 -1.25 -12.58
N VAL A 199 8.27 -2.40 -12.53
CA VAL A 199 7.70 -2.93 -11.29
C VAL A 199 8.28 -4.31 -11.06
N GLN A 200 8.91 -4.49 -9.90
CA GLN A 200 9.29 -5.82 -9.43
C GLN A 200 8.20 -6.38 -8.54
N TYR A 201 7.98 -7.67 -8.59
CA TYR A 201 7.02 -8.36 -7.71
C TYR A 201 7.37 -9.85 -7.56
N GLY A 202 6.89 -10.44 -6.48
CA GLY A 202 6.95 -11.89 -6.30
C GLY A 202 5.76 -12.56 -6.97
N LEU A 203 6.01 -13.58 -7.77
CA LEU A 203 4.98 -14.47 -8.31
C LEU A 203 4.95 -15.76 -7.50
N LYS A 204 3.78 -16.09 -6.95
CA LYS A 204 3.53 -17.33 -6.15
C LYS A 204 4.52 -17.53 -4.99
N LYS A 205 5.24 -16.47 -4.56
CA LYS A 205 6.33 -16.48 -3.57
C LYS A 205 7.55 -17.33 -3.96
N GLU A 206 7.70 -17.66 -5.21
CA GLU A 206 8.77 -18.54 -5.73
C GLU A 206 9.67 -17.81 -6.71
N HIS A 207 9.09 -16.92 -7.49
CA HIS A 207 9.82 -16.15 -8.51
C HIS A 207 9.74 -14.67 -8.20
N ILE A 208 10.79 -13.96 -8.55
CA ILE A 208 10.81 -12.49 -8.59
C ILE A 208 10.81 -12.10 -10.05
N LEU A 209 9.81 -11.34 -10.46
CA LEU A 209 9.67 -10.80 -11.80
C LEU A 209 9.94 -9.31 -11.79
N LEU A 210 10.39 -8.81 -12.92
CA LEU A 210 10.62 -7.39 -13.18
C LEU A 210 10.02 -7.05 -14.54
N ASP A 211 8.89 -6.35 -14.51
CA ASP A 211 8.19 -5.91 -15.72
C ASP A 211 8.46 -4.44 -16.00
N GLU A 212 8.71 -4.13 -17.25
CA GLU A 212 8.81 -2.75 -17.70
C GLU A 212 7.41 -2.19 -18.03
N ILE A 213 7.12 -1.00 -17.52
CA ILE A 213 5.96 -0.23 -17.95
C ILE A 213 6.46 0.82 -18.94
N PRO A 214 6.06 0.76 -20.22
CA PRO A 214 6.45 1.77 -21.19
C PRO A 214 6.01 3.17 -20.74
N ALA A 215 6.88 4.16 -20.90
CA ALA A 215 6.58 5.54 -20.52
C ALA A 215 5.28 6.06 -21.15
N ALA A 216 5.02 5.70 -22.42
CA ALA A 216 3.79 6.05 -23.12
C ALA A 216 2.53 5.58 -22.37
N VAL A 217 2.56 4.39 -21.73
CA VAL A 217 1.43 3.89 -20.93
C VAL A 217 1.19 4.78 -19.72
N ILE A 218 2.26 5.22 -19.05
CA ILE A 218 2.17 6.12 -17.89
C ILE A 218 1.68 7.51 -18.32
N ASP A 219 2.12 7.98 -19.48
CA ASP A 219 1.76 9.32 -20.03
C ASP A 219 0.31 9.40 -20.47
N GLU A 220 -0.26 8.30 -20.96
CA GLU A 220 -1.69 8.20 -21.28
C GLU A 220 -2.60 8.20 -20.03
N MET A 221 -2.05 7.85 -18.86
CA MET A 221 -2.83 7.75 -17.62
C MET A 221 -2.87 9.11 -16.94
N THR A 222 -3.97 9.80 -17.09
CA THR A 222 -4.25 11.08 -16.42
C THR A 222 -5.10 10.87 -15.18
N PRO A 223 -4.71 11.48 -14.03
CA PRO A 223 -5.58 11.56 -12.85
C PRO A 223 -6.74 12.51 -13.06
#